data_66dfeff2be322555c514f68c8ecb8258
#
_entry.id   66dfeff2be322555c514f68c8ecb8258
#
_cell.length_a   1.000
_cell.length_b   1.000
_cell.length_c   1.000
_cell.angle_alpha   90.00
_cell.angle_beta   90.00
_cell.angle_gamma   90.00
#
_symmetry.space_group_name_H-M   'P 1'
#
loop_
_entity.id
_entity.type
_entity.pdbx_description
1 polymer ?
#
loop_
_entity_poly.entity_id
_entity_poly.type
_entity_poly.pdbx_seq_one_letter_code
_entity_poly.pdbx_strand_id
1 'polypeptide(L)'
;MISATENISDSPEGILLESLLEGLSEYYSAELSVKIQRGQMENAMKGKNNGGTVPLGLRKGPDGVMELDPIIAPIVQEIFQRYDKGESMTDIVASLNERGIRTAKGLPFRIGSLGTVLKNRKYIGEYRYGKIVIPDKLPVIIDMELFDRVQRRMEVNRHAPARAKADEEYLLTTKLFCGHCGLMLA
;
A
#
# COMPACT_ATOMS: atom_id res chain seq x y z
N MET A 1 -40.56 -4.60 -9.75
CA MET A 1 -39.62 -5.53 -10.42
C MET A 1 -40.33 -6.85 -10.64
N ILE A 2 -40.29 -7.40 -11.86
CA ILE A 2 -40.88 -8.73 -12.12
C ILE A 2 -39.73 -9.73 -11.98
N SER A 3 -39.79 -10.60 -10.98
CA SER A 3 -38.85 -11.72 -10.85
C SER A 3 -39.19 -12.79 -11.86
N ALA A 4 -38.21 -13.35 -12.58
CA ALA A 4 -38.39 -14.41 -13.56
C ALA A 4 -38.57 -15.79 -12.90
N THR A 5 -38.28 -15.93 -11.62
CA THR A 5 -38.25 -17.21 -10.89
C THR A 5 -39.23 -17.26 -9.72
N GLU A 6 -39.77 -16.13 -9.26
CA GLU A 6 -40.68 -16.09 -8.14
C GLU A 6 -41.97 -15.38 -8.53
N ASN A 7 -43.09 -16.10 -8.40
CA ASN A 7 -44.41 -15.59 -8.74
C ASN A 7 -44.98 -14.83 -7.51
N ILE A 8 -44.41 -13.63 -7.24
CA ILE A 8 -44.87 -12.76 -6.15
C ILE A 8 -46.05 -11.96 -6.65
N SER A 9 -47.21 -12.16 -6.06
CA SER A 9 -48.45 -11.43 -6.40
C SER A 9 -48.47 -10.03 -5.76
N ASP A 10 -49.20 -9.10 -6.40
CA ASP A 10 -49.41 -7.73 -5.84
C ASP A 10 -50.41 -7.75 -4.66
N SER A 11 -50.66 -8.91 -4.06
CA SER A 11 -51.51 -9.06 -2.89
C SER A 11 -50.75 -8.65 -1.62
N PRO A 12 -51.47 -8.35 -0.51
CA PRO A 12 -50.82 -8.04 0.79
C PRO A 12 -49.86 -9.13 1.25
N GLU A 13 -50.17 -10.39 0.97
CA GLU A 13 -49.30 -11.55 1.26
C GLU A 13 -48.04 -11.52 0.42
N GLY A 14 -48.11 -11.09 -0.85
CA GLY A 14 -46.96 -10.93 -1.75
C GLY A 14 -46.00 -9.86 -1.26
N ILE A 15 -46.52 -8.71 -0.80
CA ILE A 15 -45.71 -7.64 -0.23
C ILE A 15 -44.98 -8.11 1.05
N LEU A 16 -45.66 -8.89 1.89
CA LEU A 16 -45.04 -9.47 3.09
C LEU A 16 -43.92 -10.43 2.73
N LEU A 17 -44.14 -11.30 1.71
CA LEU A 17 -43.14 -12.26 1.24
C LEU A 17 -41.93 -11.53 0.66
N GLU A 18 -42.12 -10.52 -0.15
CA GLU A 18 -41.04 -9.69 -0.72
C GLU A 18 -40.19 -9.07 0.40
N SER A 19 -40.83 -8.42 1.37
CA SER A 19 -40.13 -7.81 2.53
C SER A 19 -39.34 -8.83 3.34
N LEU A 20 -39.89 -10.05 3.49
CA LEU A 20 -39.22 -11.14 4.21
C LEU A 20 -37.97 -11.63 3.43
N LEU A 21 -38.08 -11.80 2.11
CA LEU A 21 -36.97 -12.23 1.25
C LEU A 21 -35.87 -11.17 1.21
N GLU A 22 -36.22 -9.89 1.13
CA GLU A 22 -35.26 -8.79 1.22
C GLU A 22 -34.54 -8.80 2.58
N GLY A 23 -35.28 -8.90 3.67
CA GLY A 23 -34.71 -8.96 5.02
C GLY A 23 -33.79 -10.17 5.24
N LEU A 24 -34.15 -11.33 4.69
CA LEU A 24 -33.29 -12.51 4.71
C LEU A 24 -32.01 -12.29 3.90
N SER A 25 -32.10 -11.66 2.73
CA SER A 25 -30.94 -11.36 1.88
C SER A 25 -29.97 -10.41 2.58
N GLU A 26 -30.47 -9.37 3.25
CA GLU A 26 -29.65 -8.47 4.08
C GLU A 26 -29.01 -9.21 5.25
N TYR A 27 -29.77 -10.05 5.95
CA TYR A 27 -29.24 -10.85 7.05
C TYR A 27 -28.09 -11.75 6.61
N TYR A 28 -28.27 -12.51 5.52
CA TYR A 28 -27.21 -13.38 5.00
C TYR A 28 -25.97 -12.59 4.55
N SER A 29 -26.16 -11.43 3.94
CA SER A 29 -25.06 -10.56 3.54
C SER A 29 -24.28 -10.05 4.76
N ALA A 30 -24.98 -9.62 5.81
CA ALA A 30 -24.37 -9.18 7.06
C ALA A 30 -23.62 -10.32 7.77
N GLU A 31 -24.26 -11.50 7.89
CA GLU A 31 -23.63 -12.68 8.49
C GLU A 31 -22.36 -13.12 7.75
N LEU A 32 -22.43 -13.14 6.41
CA LEU A 32 -21.27 -13.46 5.56
C LEU A 32 -20.13 -12.45 5.77
N SER A 33 -20.45 -11.16 5.85
CA SER A 33 -19.47 -10.12 6.12
C SER A 33 -18.70 -10.35 7.43
N VAL A 34 -19.44 -10.69 8.50
CA VAL A 34 -18.84 -10.99 9.82
C VAL A 34 -17.93 -12.23 9.73
N LYS A 35 -18.39 -13.29 9.06
CA LYS A 35 -17.58 -14.52 8.87
C LYS A 35 -16.31 -14.26 8.09
N ILE A 36 -16.39 -13.46 7.00
CA ILE A 36 -15.23 -13.06 6.20
C ILE A 36 -14.24 -12.24 7.03
N GLN A 37 -14.72 -11.24 7.77
CA GLN A 37 -13.85 -10.41 8.62
C GLN A 37 -13.12 -11.23 9.67
N ARG A 38 -13.82 -12.16 10.32
CA ARG A 38 -13.21 -13.08 11.27
C ARG A 38 -12.13 -13.95 10.63
N GLY A 39 -12.41 -14.57 9.49
CA GLY A 39 -11.44 -15.39 8.76
C GLY A 39 -10.22 -14.59 8.30
N GLN A 40 -10.42 -13.35 7.85
CA GLN A 40 -9.32 -12.47 7.46
C GLN A 40 -8.47 -12.06 8.68
N MET A 41 -9.10 -11.84 9.82
CA MET A 41 -8.39 -11.55 11.07
C MET A 41 -7.52 -12.73 11.52
N GLU A 42 -8.07 -13.94 11.49
CA GLU A 42 -7.33 -15.16 11.81
C GLU A 42 -6.14 -15.37 10.86
N ASN A 43 -6.33 -15.13 9.55
CA ASN A 43 -5.26 -15.17 8.58
C ASN A 43 -4.17 -14.13 8.85
N ALA A 44 -4.57 -12.89 9.20
CA ALA A 44 -3.62 -11.84 9.56
C ALA A 44 -2.77 -12.24 10.78
N MET A 45 -3.39 -12.81 11.80
CA MET A 45 -2.68 -13.32 12.99
C MET A 45 -1.71 -14.46 12.67
N LYS A 46 -1.98 -15.23 11.62
CA LYS A 46 -1.10 -16.31 11.12
C LYS A 46 -0.05 -15.82 10.13
N GLY A 47 -0.01 -14.52 9.81
CA GLY A 47 0.89 -13.95 8.78
C GLY A 47 0.52 -14.34 7.35
N LYS A 48 -0.70 -14.83 7.14
CA LYS A 48 -1.19 -15.21 5.80
C LYS A 48 -1.63 -13.98 5.01
N ASN A 49 -1.44 -14.03 3.70
CA ASN A 49 -1.91 -12.96 2.83
C ASN A 49 -3.45 -13.04 2.66
N ASN A 50 -4.15 -12.00 3.05
CA ASN A 50 -5.61 -11.86 2.90
C ASN A 50 -6.05 -11.42 1.48
N GLY A 51 -5.22 -11.67 0.48
CA GLY A 51 -5.46 -11.25 -0.90
C GLY A 51 -4.64 -10.01 -1.26
N GLY A 52 -4.83 -9.56 -2.50
CA GLY A 52 -4.06 -8.47 -3.08
C GLY A 52 -2.64 -8.86 -3.51
N THR A 53 -1.91 -7.87 -4.04
CA THR A 53 -0.54 -8.06 -4.52
C THR A 53 0.42 -8.21 -3.34
N VAL A 54 1.20 -9.28 -3.35
CA VAL A 54 2.30 -9.48 -2.40
C VAL A 54 3.33 -8.36 -2.60
N PRO A 55 3.85 -7.73 -1.53
CA PRO A 55 4.88 -6.69 -1.67
C PRO A 55 6.13 -7.23 -2.37
N LEU A 56 6.82 -6.35 -3.07
CA LEU A 56 8.10 -6.66 -3.70
C LEU A 56 9.09 -7.21 -2.65
N GLY A 57 9.84 -8.24 -2.98
CA GLY A 57 10.78 -8.89 -2.05
C GLY A 57 10.16 -9.90 -1.08
N LEU A 58 8.83 -10.04 -1.11
CA LEU A 58 8.10 -11.11 -0.43
C LEU A 58 7.44 -12.02 -1.46
N ARG A 59 7.27 -13.28 -1.13
CA ARG A 59 6.53 -14.27 -1.91
C ARG A 59 5.51 -15.00 -1.02
N LYS A 60 4.53 -15.61 -1.65
CA LYS A 60 3.55 -16.44 -0.93
C LYS A 60 4.11 -17.86 -0.83
N GLY A 61 4.34 -18.33 0.40
CA GLY A 61 4.70 -19.71 0.68
C GLY A 61 3.55 -20.70 0.45
N PRO A 62 3.81 -22.00 0.53
CA PRO A 62 2.83 -23.08 0.30
C PRO A 62 1.62 -22.95 1.21
N ASP A 63 1.81 -22.59 2.47
CA ASP A 63 0.75 -22.44 3.47
C ASP A 63 0.03 -21.08 3.40
N GLY A 64 0.37 -20.25 2.41
CA GLY A 64 -0.18 -18.92 2.26
C GLY A 64 0.47 -17.85 3.16
N VAL A 65 1.47 -18.23 3.95
CA VAL A 65 2.31 -17.32 4.75
C VAL A 65 3.26 -16.57 3.83
N MET A 66 3.54 -15.30 4.14
CA MET A 66 4.51 -14.52 3.37
C MET A 66 5.93 -14.87 3.79
N GLU A 67 6.76 -15.18 2.80
CA GLU A 67 8.17 -15.52 2.95
C GLU A 67 9.05 -14.52 2.19
N LEU A 68 10.35 -14.49 2.54
CA LEU A 68 11.33 -13.71 1.78
C LEU A 68 11.54 -14.30 0.37
N ASP A 69 11.58 -13.43 -0.61
CA ASP A 69 12.08 -13.76 -1.95
C ASP A 69 13.60 -13.53 -1.97
N PRO A 70 14.42 -14.60 -2.05
CA PRO A 70 15.88 -14.46 -1.97
C PRO A 70 16.50 -13.66 -3.11
N ILE A 71 15.81 -13.55 -4.24
CA ILE A 71 16.29 -12.82 -5.42
C ILE A 71 15.90 -11.33 -5.34
N ILE A 72 14.71 -11.05 -4.88
CA ILE A 72 14.14 -9.68 -4.93
C ILE A 72 14.33 -8.94 -3.59
N ALA A 73 14.42 -9.63 -2.45
CA ALA A 73 14.60 -8.97 -1.16
C ALA A 73 15.88 -8.11 -1.10
N PRO A 74 17.04 -8.53 -1.64
CA PRO A 74 18.23 -7.68 -1.70
C PRO A 74 18.03 -6.40 -2.51
N ILE A 75 17.19 -6.45 -3.55
CA ILE A 75 16.88 -5.27 -4.37
C ILE A 75 16.06 -4.26 -3.55
N VAL A 76 15.15 -4.73 -2.71
CA VAL A 76 14.42 -3.84 -1.79
C VAL A 76 15.36 -3.17 -0.81
N GLN A 77 16.34 -3.91 -0.24
CA GLN A 77 17.36 -3.34 0.62
C GLN A 77 18.20 -2.28 -0.12
N GLU A 78 18.63 -2.59 -1.34
CA GLU A 78 19.36 -1.64 -2.20
C GLU A 78 18.57 -0.34 -2.42
N ILE A 79 17.28 -0.43 -2.72
CA ILE A 79 16.39 0.73 -2.91
C ILE A 79 16.40 1.64 -1.68
N PHE A 80 16.22 1.07 -0.49
CA PHE A 80 16.21 1.83 0.76
C PHE A 80 17.56 2.47 1.06
N GLN A 81 18.67 1.75 0.87
CA GLN A 81 20.02 2.25 1.09
C GLN A 81 20.39 3.37 0.13
N ARG A 82 20.05 3.25 -1.16
CA ARG A 82 20.32 4.27 -2.18
C ARG A 82 19.54 5.56 -1.87
N TYR A 83 18.28 5.42 -1.49
CA TYR A 83 17.47 6.58 -1.12
C TYR A 83 17.97 7.24 0.18
N ASP A 84 18.39 6.47 1.20
CA ASP A 84 19.00 6.98 2.44
C ASP A 84 20.30 7.76 2.16
N LYS A 85 21.14 7.27 1.23
CA LYS A 85 22.37 7.94 0.77
C LYS A 85 22.13 9.23 0.00
N GLY A 86 20.90 9.53 -0.40
CA GLY A 86 20.58 10.80 -1.03
C GLY A 86 20.27 10.74 -2.52
N GLU A 87 20.27 9.58 -3.09
CA GLU A 87 19.93 9.42 -4.51
C GLU A 87 18.47 9.80 -4.78
N SER A 88 18.20 10.39 -5.94
CA SER A 88 16.85 10.80 -6.30
C SER A 88 15.97 9.59 -6.65
N MET A 89 14.65 9.71 -6.42
CA MET A 89 13.71 8.66 -6.83
C MET A 89 13.74 8.42 -8.34
N THR A 90 14.05 9.46 -9.14
CA THR A 90 14.12 9.37 -10.60
C THR A 90 15.28 8.49 -11.04
N ASP A 91 16.46 8.70 -10.46
CA ASP A 91 17.67 7.94 -10.81
C ASP A 91 17.56 6.47 -10.38
N ILE A 92 17.01 6.23 -9.18
CA ILE A 92 16.73 4.87 -8.71
C ILE A 92 15.77 4.16 -9.67
N VAL A 93 14.68 4.81 -10.08
CA VAL A 93 13.70 4.25 -11.02
C VAL A 93 14.33 3.96 -12.37
N ALA A 94 15.14 4.88 -12.92
CA ALA A 94 15.84 4.69 -14.18
C ALA A 94 16.74 3.44 -14.13
N SER A 95 17.60 3.37 -13.13
CA SER A 95 18.52 2.25 -12.91
C SER A 95 17.80 0.90 -12.75
N LEU A 96 16.69 0.85 -11.98
CA LEU A 96 15.90 -0.38 -11.83
C LEU A 96 15.29 -0.84 -13.16
N ASN A 97 14.78 0.10 -13.95
CA ASN A 97 14.17 -0.21 -15.24
C ASN A 97 15.20 -0.65 -16.29
N GLU A 98 16.39 -0.03 -16.33
CA GLU A 98 17.52 -0.43 -17.16
C GLU A 98 17.99 -1.85 -16.87
N ARG A 99 18.04 -2.22 -15.59
CA ARG A 99 18.36 -3.59 -15.14
C ARG A 99 17.22 -4.58 -15.41
N GLY A 100 16.11 -4.15 -16.01
CA GLY A 100 14.96 -5.00 -16.30
C GLY A 100 14.15 -5.40 -15.07
N ILE A 101 14.39 -4.80 -13.90
CA ILE A 101 13.64 -5.10 -12.66
C ILE A 101 12.23 -4.54 -12.80
N ARG A 102 11.23 -5.31 -12.35
CA ARG A 102 9.83 -4.97 -12.47
C ARG A 102 9.16 -4.90 -11.09
N THR A 103 8.08 -4.14 -11.00
CA THR A 103 7.24 -4.08 -9.80
C THR A 103 6.59 -5.44 -9.52
N ALA A 104 6.02 -5.62 -8.33
CA ALA A 104 5.27 -6.82 -7.98
C ALA A 104 4.09 -7.16 -8.92
N LYS A 105 3.69 -6.22 -9.78
CA LYS A 105 2.68 -6.42 -10.85
C LYS A 105 3.29 -6.67 -12.23
N GLY A 106 4.61 -6.84 -12.33
CA GLY A 106 5.32 -7.03 -13.60
C GLY A 106 5.47 -5.77 -14.45
N LEU A 107 5.11 -4.59 -13.94
CA LEU A 107 5.18 -3.32 -14.66
C LEU A 107 6.53 -2.61 -14.40
N PRO A 108 6.97 -1.72 -15.31
CA PRO A 108 8.11 -0.86 -15.06
C PRO A 108 7.91 0.00 -13.81
N PHE A 109 9.00 0.31 -13.12
CA PHE A 109 8.95 1.24 -11.99
C PHE A 109 8.62 2.66 -12.46
N ARG A 110 7.83 3.33 -11.62
CA ARG A 110 7.54 4.78 -11.69
C ARG A 110 7.80 5.38 -10.31
N ILE A 111 7.98 6.68 -10.23
CA ILE A 111 8.21 7.40 -8.96
C ILE A 111 7.13 7.05 -7.93
N GLY A 112 5.85 7.01 -8.33
CA GLY A 112 4.74 6.62 -7.45
C GLY A 112 4.83 5.18 -6.93
N SER A 113 5.26 4.22 -7.76
CA SER A 113 5.45 2.83 -7.33
C SER A 113 6.63 2.68 -6.37
N LEU A 114 7.73 3.41 -6.61
CA LEU A 114 8.87 3.45 -5.70
C LEU A 114 8.47 4.08 -4.36
N GLY A 115 7.72 5.18 -4.37
CA GLY A 115 7.19 5.81 -3.16
C GLY A 115 6.29 4.87 -2.35
N THR A 116 5.52 4.00 -3.01
CA THR A 116 4.73 2.97 -2.32
C THR A 116 5.62 1.92 -1.66
N VAL A 117 6.70 1.50 -2.31
CA VAL A 117 7.70 0.58 -1.73
C VAL A 117 8.33 1.21 -0.49
N LEU A 118 8.85 2.44 -0.58
CA LEU A 118 9.53 3.12 0.52
C LEU A 118 8.63 3.37 1.75
N LYS A 119 7.30 3.47 1.58
CA LYS A 119 6.33 3.69 2.67
C LYS A 119 5.79 2.40 3.29
N ASN A 120 6.12 1.25 2.73
CA ASN A 120 5.47 0.01 3.12
C ASN A 120 6.08 -0.59 4.40
N ARG A 121 5.36 -0.49 5.50
CA ARG A 121 5.78 -0.99 6.81
C ARG A 121 5.87 -2.52 6.91
N LYS A 122 5.39 -3.25 5.91
CA LYS A 122 5.57 -4.72 5.85
C LYS A 122 7.03 -5.13 5.80
N TYR A 123 7.92 -4.27 5.31
CA TYR A 123 9.37 -4.55 5.23
C TYR A 123 10.09 -4.54 6.58
N ILE A 124 9.49 -3.92 7.60
CA ILE A 124 9.97 -3.95 9.00
C ILE A 124 9.25 -5.01 9.83
N GLY A 125 8.56 -5.97 9.19
CA GLY A 125 7.88 -7.06 9.88
C GLY A 125 6.43 -6.78 10.32
N GLU A 126 5.91 -5.57 10.13
CA GLU A 126 4.54 -5.23 10.51
C GLU A 126 3.52 -5.77 9.51
N TYR A 127 2.53 -6.51 10.03
CA TYR A 127 1.33 -6.85 9.28
C TYR A 127 0.18 -5.95 9.72
N ARG A 128 -0.40 -5.21 8.79
CA ARG A 128 -1.53 -4.33 9.08
C ARG A 128 -2.81 -4.87 8.46
N TYR A 129 -3.83 -5.05 9.27
CA TYR A 129 -5.18 -5.41 8.85
C TYR A 129 -6.19 -4.43 9.44
N GLY A 130 -6.81 -3.60 8.60
CA GLY A 130 -7.68 -2.52 9.03
C GLY A 130 -6.97 -1.56 10.00
N LYS A 131 -7.49 -1.45 11.20
CA LYS A 131 -6.92 -0.62 12.28
C LYS A 131 -5.90 -1.37 13.16
N ILE A 132 -5.76 -2.68 12.99
CA ILE A 132 -4.92 -3.53 13.83
C ILE A 132 -3.56 -3.64 13.19
N VAL A 133 -2.51 -3.41 13.98
CA VAL A 133 -1.11 -3.61 13.62
C VAL A 133 -0.60 -4.80 14.40
N ILE A 134 -0.08 -5.79 13.70
CA ILE A 134 0.49 -7.00 14.28
C ILE A 134 2.00 -6.94 14.01
N PRO A 135 2.82 -6.69 15.03
CA PRO A 135 4.28 -6.66 14.88
C PRO A 135 4.82 -8.08 14.69
N ASP A 136 6.01 -8.18 14.12
CA ASP A 136 6.83 -9.41 14.00
C ASP A 136 6.11 -10.61 13.35
N LYS A 137 5.17 -10.33 12.43
CA LYS A 137 4.45 -11.39 11.70
C LYS A 137 4.99 -11.65 10.30
N LEU A 138 5.76 -10.72 9.77
CA LEU A 138 6.37 -10.83 8.46
C LEU A 138 7.88 -10.90 8.59
N PRO A 139 8.57 -11.57 7.65
CA PRO A 139 10.01 -11.54 7.62
C PRO A 139 10.50 -10.10 7.39
N VAL A 140 11.44 -9.68 8.22
CA VAL A 140 12.06 -8.34 8.17
C VAL A 140 13.04 -8.29 7.01
N ILE A 141 12.88 -7.30 6.14
CA ILE A 141 13.81 -7.01 5.04
C ILE A 141 14.68 -5.79 5.38
N ILE A 142 14.09 -4.81 6.08
CA ILE A 142 14.69 -3.50 6.36
C ILE A 142 14.67 -3.27 7.87
N ASP A 143 15.79 -2.83 8.43
CA ASP A 143 15.86 -2.43 9.82
C ASP A 143 15.01 -1.20 10.10
N MET A 144 14.43 -1.13 11.30
CA MET A 144 13.58 -0.02 11.73
C MET A 144 14.29 1.33 11.63
N GLU A 145 15.58 1.39 11.99
CA GLU A 145 16.38 2.62 11.94
C GLU A 145 16.53 3.15 10.52
N LEU A 146 16.82 2.27 9.55
CA LEU A 146 16.92 2.64 8.14
C LEU A 146 15.55 3.09 7.61
N PHE A 147 14.50 2.38 7.97
CA PHE A 147 13.13 2.75 7.58
C PHE A 147 12.78 4.16 8.07
N ASP A 148 13.03 4.47 9.35
CA ASP A 148 12.71 5.77 9.94
C ASP A 148 13.54 6.91 9.34
N ARG A 149 14.83 6.68 9.00
CA ARG A 149 15.64 7.68 8.28
C ARG A 149 15.05 7.98 6.91
N VAL A 150 14.64 6.95 6.18
CA VAL A 150 14.00 7.07 4.87
C VAL A 150 12.68 7.85 4.98
N GLN A 151 11.83 7.56 5.99
CA GLN A 151 10.57 8.30 6.19
C GLN A 151 10.83 9.79 6.49
N ARG A 152 11.77 10.11 7.38
CA ARG A 152 12.16 11.51 7.68
C ARG A 152 12.62 12.23 6.41
N ARG A 153 13.46 11.57 5.60
CA ARG A 153 13.91 12.14 4.33
C ARG A 153 12.75 12.37 3.34
N MET A 154 11.82 11.43 3.24
CA MET A 154 10.63 11.58 2.40
C MET A 154 9.76 12.76 2.84
N GLU A 155 9.62 12.99 4.15
CA GLU A 155 8.86 14.12 4.69
C GLU A 155 9.55 15.46 4.38
N VAL A 156 10.87 15.55 4.57
CA VAL A 156 11.65 16.73 4.16
C VAL A 156 11.50 17.02 2.68
N ASN A 157 11.63 15.99 1.84
CA ASN A 157 11.53 16.14 0.38
C ASN A 157 10.11 16.49 -0.09
N ARG A 158 9.08 16.14 0.69
CA ARG A 158 7.69 16.48 0.39
C ARG A 158 7.43 17.99 0.48
N HIS A 159 8.10 18.67 1.41
CA HIS A 159 7.99 20.11 1.62
C HIS A 159 9.01 20.91 0.80
N ALA A 160 10.00 20.23 0.22
CA ALA A 160 10.92 20.89 -0.69
C ALA A 160 10.16 21.26 -1.98
N PRO A 161 10.29 22.52 -2.45
CA PRO A 161 9.68 22.91 -3.72
C PRO A 161 10.23 22.02 -4.84
N ALA A 162 9.38 21.76 -5.82
CA ALA A 162 9.83 21.15 -7.05
C ALA A 162 11.03 21.97 -7.55
N ARG A 163 12.15 21.30 -7.80
CA ARG A 163 13.28 21.94 -8.47
C ARG A 163 12.80 22.25 -9.89
N ALA A 164 12.06 23.35 -10.02
CA ALA A 164 11.77 23.91 -11.32
C ALA A 164 13.13 24.26 -11.92
N LYS A 165 13.50 23.57 -12.99
CA LYS A 165 14.57 24.02 -13.86
C LYS A 165 14.01 25.25 -14.60
N ALA A 166 14.12 26.41 -13.96
CA ALA A 166 14.05 27.64 -14.72
C ALA A 166 15.26 27.64 -15.65
N ASP A 167 15.09 28.10 -16.88
CA ASP A 167 16.19 28.24 -17.85
C ASP A 167 17.25 29.22 -17.34
N GLU A 168 16.92 30.02 -16.33
CA GLU A 168 17.84 30.95 -15.63
C GLU A 168 17.93 30.58 -14.14
N GLU A 169 19.17 30.55 -13.64
CA GLU A 169 19.49 30.25 -12.24
C GLU A 169 19.38 31.52 -11.40
N TYR A 170 18.26 31.72 -10.71
CA TYR A 170 18.10 32.81 -9.77
C TYR A 170 18.78 32.47 -8.45
N LEU A 171 19.66 33.38 -7.96
CA LEU A 171 20.46 33.23 -6.72
C LEU A 171 19.63 32.92 -5.47
N LEU A 172 18.37 33.32 -5.44
CA LEU A 172 17.46 33.17 -4.29
C LEU A 172 16.39 32.09 -4.48
N THR A 173 16.44 31.35 -5.58
CA THR A 173 15.52 30.21 -5.79
C THR A 173 15.67 29.23 -4.64
N THR A 174 14.57 28.90 -3.99
CA THR A 174 14.51 27.99 -2.83
C THR A 174 15.10 28.51 -1.51
N LYS A 175 15.55 29.76 -1.43
CA LYS A 175 16.17 30.34 -0.23
C LYS A 175 15.33 31.45 0.43
N LEU A 176 14.24 31.88 -0.21
CA LEU A 176 13.34 32.89 0.31
C LEU A 176 12.16 32.25 1.06
N PHE A 177 12.02 32.62 2.32
CA PHE A 177 10.91 32.17 3.16
C PHE A 177 10.17 33.40 3.70
N CYS A 178 8.84 33.29 3.79
CA CYS A 178 8.02 34.31 4.43
C CYS A 178 8.33 34.36 5.94
N GLY A 179 8.76 35.51 6.45
CA GLY A 179 9.08 35.70 7.87
C GLY A 179 7.85 35.59 8.80
N HIS A 180 6.62 35.61 8.26
CA HIS A 180 5.39 35.52 9.03
C HIS A 180 4.84 34.08 9.10
N CYS A 181 4.78 33.36 7.99
CA CYS A 181 4.19 32.03 7.92
C CYS A 181 5.21 30.90 7.65
N GLY A 182 6.48 31.22 7.42
CA GLY A 182 7.54 30.25 7.12
C GLY A 182 7.41 29.54 5.77
N LEU A 183 6.42 29.89 4.94
CA LEU A 183 6.26 29.34 3.61
C LEU A 183 7.34 29.88 2.67
N MET A 184 7.82 29.02 1.78
CA MET A 184 8.76 29.41 0.76
C MET A 184 8.07 30.28 -0.27
N LEU A 185 8.75 31.35 -0.64
CA LEU A 185 8.33 32.24 -1.73
C LEU A 185 8.91 31.69 -3.04
N ALA A 186 8.03 31.41 -4.00
CA ALA A 186 8.38 30.94 -5.34
C ALA A 186 8.71 32.10 -6.27
#